data_9d393584468201774b03bcab3e799d9f
#
_entry.id   9d393584468201774b03bcab3e799d9f
#
_cell.length_a   1.000
_cell.length_b   1.000
_cell.length_c   1.000
_cell.angle_alpha   90.00
_cell.angle_beta   90.00
_cell.angle_gamma   90.00
#
_symmetry.space_group_name_H-M   'P 1'
#
loop_
_entity.id
_entity.type
_entity.pdbx_description
1 polymer ?
#
loop_
_entity_poly.entity_id
_entity_poly.type
_entity_poly.pdbx_seq_one_letter_code
_entity_poly.pdbx_strand_id
1 'polypeptide(L)'
;DVYKRQVCNEVLGESNFIAQFIWQSRQNKDNRNISVVSIDHEYIICYSKQCGQRIFRGTERKTELYNNPDDDPRGPWTSANMVGLATKDARPNLHYDLINPYDGINYGCPTKGWRYDRNTMKRLIDENRIIWPDSPTGRPRKKSFLFELSDNLPGYSSVFSSGVYTNT
;
A
#
# COMPACT_ATOMS: atom_id res chain seq x y z
N ASP A 1 13.85 2.17 -25.15
CA ASP A 1 13.12 0.90 -25.09
C ASP A 1 11.71 0.93 -25.67
N VAL A 2 11.25 2.08 -26.17
CA VAL A 2 9.95 2.19 -26.87
C VAL A 2 9.88 1.21 -28.05
N TYR A 3 10.93 1.11 -28.83
CA TYR A 3 10.99 0.19 -29.99
C TYR A 3 10.92 -1.28 -29.58
N LYS A 4 11.57 -1.68 -28.49
CA LYS A 4 11.49 -3.07 -27.99
C LYS A 4 10.05 -3.42 -27.62
N ARG A 5 9.35 -2.50 -26.96
CA ARG A 5 7.95 -2.70 -26.59
C ARG A 5 7.05 -2.77 -27.83
N GLN A 6 7.28 -1.93 -28.85
CA GLN A 6 6.52 -2.00 -30.11
C GLN A 6 6.67 -3.35 -30.79
N VAL A 7 7.91 -3.82 -30.97
CA VAL A 7 8.17 -5.14 -31.57
C VAL A 7 7.52 -6.25 -30.74
N CYS A 8 7.61 -6.19 -29.42
CA CYS A 8 6.94 -7.17 -28.55
C CYS A 8 5.41 -7.12 -28.68
N ASN A 9 4.82 -5.93 -28.81
CA ASN A 9 3.38 -5.76 -29.04
C ASN A 9 2.94 -6.39 -30.38
N GLU A 10 3.74 -6.19 -31.44
CA GLU A 10 3.46 -6.77 -32.77
C GLU A 10 3.56 -8.30 -32.77
N VAL A 11 4.57 -8.85 -32.11
CA VAL A 11 4.81 -10.32 -32.11
C VAL A 11 3.94 -11.05 -31.09
N LEU A 12 3.77 -10.49 -29.89
CA LEU A 12 3.12 -11.16 -28.77
C LEU A 12 1.68 -10.69 -28.52
N GLY A 13 1.27 -9.59 -29.16
CA GLY A 13 -0.01 -8.93 -28.96
C GLY A 13 0.02 -7.95 -27.79
N GLU A 14 -0.48 -6.73 -28.02
CA GLU A 14 -0.52 -5.68 -27.00
C GLU A 14 -1.36 -6.07 -25.78
N SER A 15 -2.46 -6.80 -25.98
CA SER A 15 -3.33 -7.31 -24.92
C SER A 15 -2.63 -8.29 -23.97
N ASN A 16 -1.51 -8.86 -24.38
CA ASN A 16 -0.71 -9.78 -23.59
C ASN A 16 0.38 -9.10 -22.74
N PHE A 17 0.50 -7.76 -22.86
CA PHE A 17 1.41 -6.99 -22.02
C PHE A 17 0.95 -7.05 -20.54
N ILE A 18 1.89 -7.37 -19.64
CA ILE A 18 1.61 -7.45 -18.20
C ILE A 18 2.18 -6.23 -17.48
N ALA A 19 3.49 -6.03 -17.61
CA ALA A 19 4.20 -4.98 -16.89
C ALA A 19 5.58 -4.69 -17.51
N GLN A 20 6.08 -3.51 -17.19
CA GLN A 20 7.48 -3.15 -17.36
C GLN A 20 8.09 -2.98 -15.98
N PHE A 21 9.15 -3.73 -15.71
CA PHE A 21 9.90 -3.64 -14.48
C PHE A 21 11.16 -2.80 -14.68
N ILE A 22 11.56 -2.09 -13.64
CA ILE A 22 12.80 -1.34 -13.56
C ILE A 22 13.75 -2.14 -12.67
N TRP A 23 14.85 -2.59 -13.24
CA TRP A 23 15.89 -3.29 -12.50
C TRP A 23 17.10 -2.36 -12.30
N GLN A 24 17.44 -2.08 -11.05
CA GLN A 24 18.66 -1.36 -10.73
C GLN A 24 19.85 -2.30 -10.99
N SER A 25 20.48 -2.15 -12.16
CA SER A 25 21.58 -3.00 -12.61
C SER A 25 22.95 -2.57 -12.08
N ARG A 26 23.07 -1.34 -11.53
CA ARG A 26 24.32 -0.81 -10.95
C ARG A 26 24.10 -0.25 -9.56
N GLN A 27 25.07 -0.52 -8.68
CA GLN A 27 25.11 0.05 -7.32
C GLN A 27 25.81 1.40 -7.28
N ASN A 28 26.83 1.58 -8.15
CA ASN A 28 27.66 2.78 -8.20
C ASN A 28 27.39 3.57 -9.48
N LYS A 29 27.37 4.91 -9.35
CA LYS A 29 27.22 5.82 -10.49
C LYS A 29 28.36 5.66 -11.49
N ASP A 30 28.05 5.69 -12.77
CA ASP A 30 29.05 5.71 -13.83
C ASP A 30 29.53 7.14 -14.06
N ASN A 31 30.77 7.44 -13.62
CA ASN A 31 31.39 8.75 -13.75
C ASN A 31 31.98 9.03 -15.15
N ARG A 32 31.95 8.04 -16.06
CA ARG A 32 32.50 8.16 -17.42
C ARG A 32 31.48 8.71 -18.41
N ASN A 33 30.25 8.92 -17.99
CA ASN A 33 29.19 9.36 -18.89
C ASN A 33 29.30 10.87 -19.16
N ILE A 34 29.40 11.25 -20.44
CA ILE A 34 29.53 12.64 -20.89
C ILE A 34 28.28 13.47 -20.54
N SER A 35 27.10 12.85 -20.46
CA SER A 35 25.84 13.51 -20.10
C SER A 35 25.68 13.85 -18.62
N VAL A 36 26.67 13.51 -17.78
CA VAL A 36 26.64 13.70 -16.32
C VAL A 36 25.49 12.95 -15.62
N VAL A 37 24.75 12.11 -16.35
CA VAL A 37 23.68 11.26 -15.82
C VAL A 37 24.10 9.80 -15.95
N SER A 38 24.19 9.09 -14.81
CA SER A 38 24.44 7.66 -14.80
C SER A 38 23.15 6.90 -15.07
N ILE A 39 23.22 5.94 -16.00
CA ILE A 39 22.12 5.02 -16.26
C ILE A 39 22.37 3.78 -15.41
N ASP A 40 21.67 3.69 -14.28
CA ASP A 40 21.89 2.67 -13.27
C ASP A 40 20.83 1.58 -13.28
N HIS A 41 19.96 1.58 -14.29
CA HIS A 41 18.82 0.65 -14.38
C HIS A 41 18.63 0.12 -15.79
N GLU A 42 17.93 -0.99 -15.86
CA GLU A 42 17.46 -1.61 -17.08
C GLU A 42 15.95 -1.87 -17.00
N TYR A 43 15.31 -2.03 -18.17
CA TYR A 43 13.90 -2.35 -18.27
C TYR A 43 13.71 -3.81 -18.63
N ILE A 44 12.86 -4.51 -17.88
CA ILE A 44 12.42 -5.86 -18.16
C ILE A 44 10.95 -5.78 -18.59
N ILE A 45 10.67 -6.16 -19.83
CA ILE A 45 9.32 -6.14 -20.40
C ILE A 45 8.71 -7.54 -20.24
N CYS A 46 7.53 -7.60 -19.64
CA CYS A 46 6.86 -8.86 -19.35
C CYS A 46 5.55 -8.99 -20.13
N TYR A 47 5.39 -10.12 -20.82
CA TYR A 47 4.19 -10.49 -21.57
C TYR A 47 3.68 -11.84 -21.10
N SER A 48 2.36 -12.05 -21.17
CA SER A 48 1.75 -13.35 -21.02
C SER A 48 1.68 -14.07 -22.38
N LYS A 49 1.56 -15.38 -22.33
CA LYS A 49 1.24 -16.17 -23.52
C LYS A 49 -0.25 -16.09 -23.89
N GLN A 50 -1.09 -15.87 -22.86
CA GLN A 50 -2.55 -15.71 -23.00
C GLN A 50 -3.03 -14.58 -22.12
N CYS A 51 -3.84 -13.70 -22.70
CA CYS A 51 -4.49 -12.59 -21.98
C CYS A 51 -5.44 -13.15 -20.90
N GLY A 52 -5.49 -12.43 -19.75
CA GLY A 52 -6.46 -12.71 -18.68
C GLY A 52 -6.07 -13.79 -17.67
N GLN A 53 -4.94 -14.47 -17.85
CA GLN A 53 -4.44 -15.39 -16.83
C GLN A 53 -3.66 -14.67 -15.74
N ARG A 54 -3.91 -15.04 -14.47
CA ARG A 54 -3.14 -14.56 -13.33
C ARG A 54 -1.79 -15.26 -13.28
N ILE A 55 -0.74 -14.60 -13.80
CA ILE A 55 0.57 -15.20 -13.98
C ILE A 55 1.43 -15.11 -12.73
N PHE A 56 1.30 -13.99 -11.98
CA PHE A 56 2.04 -13.80 -10.74
C PHE A 56 1.19 -14.19 -9.54
N ARG A 57 1.72 -15.04 -8.68
CA ARG A 57 1.05 -15.45 -7.43
C ARG A 57 1.02 -14.34 -6.40
N GLY A 58 1.97 -13.39 -6.46
CA GLY A 58 2.18 -12.36 -5.45
C GLY A 58 3.18 -12.80 -4.37
N THR A 59 3.46 -11.90 -3.45
CA THR A 59 4.35 -12.11 -2.31
C THR A 59 3.58 -12.65 -1.12
N GLU A 60 4.25 -13.39 -0.24
CA GLU A 60 3.66 -13.79 1.04
C GLU A 60 3.28 -12.57 1.89
N ARG A 61 2.23 -12.72 2.67
CA ARG A 61 1.79 -11.69 3.61
C ARG A 61 2.53 -11.82 4.92
N LYS A 62 2.90 -10.68 5.49
CA LYS A 62 3.44 -10.61 6.84
C LYS A 62 2.29 -10.73 7.84
N THR A 63 2.00 -11.94 8.29
CA THR A 63 0.96 -12.22 9.29
C THR A 63 1.48 -12.12 10.73
N GLU A 64 2.80 -12.04 10.92
CA GLU A 64 3.44 -11.94 12.24
C GLU A 64 3.06 -10.64 13.00
N LEU A 65 2.56 -9.65 12.26
CA LEU A 65 2.09 -8.38 12.86
C LEU A 65 0.67 -8.46 13.43
N TYR A 66 -0.02 -9.59 13.23
CA TYR A 66 -1.36 -9.79 13.74
C TYR A 66 -1.29 -10.53 15.08
N ASN A 67 -1.79 -9.89 16.12
CA ASN A 67 -1.89 -10.45 17.46
C ASN A 67 -3.24 -10.09 18.07
N ASN A 68 -3.57 -10.66 19.22
CA ASN A 68 -4.84 -10.41 19.90
C ASN A 68 -4.59 -10.00 21.37
N PRO A 69 -4.05 -8.78 21.61
CA PRO A 69 -3.65 -8.34 22.94
C PRO A 69 -4.81 -8.05 23.89
N ASP A 70 -6.03 -7.91 23.38
CA ASP A 70 -7.25 -7.58 24.14
C ASP A 70 -8.30 -8.69 24.08
N ASP A 71 -7.89 -9.91 23.68
CA ASP A 71 -8.75 -11.09 23.58
C ASP A 71 -10.04 -10.84 22.80
N ASP A 72 -9.95 -10.03 21.73
CA ASP A 72 -11.10 -9.74 20.86
C ASP A 72 -11.64 -11.06 20.27
N PRO A 73 -12.94 -11.36 20.42
CA PRO A 73 -13.51 -12.64 19.98
C PRO A 73 -13.45 -12.84 18.46
N ARG A 74 -13.21 -11.80 17.70
CA ARG A 74 -13.02 -11.85 16.24
C ARG A 74 -11.64 -12.35 15.82
N GLY A 75 -10.70 -12.46 16.77
CA GLY A 75 -9.36 -12.99 16.55
C GLY A 75 -8.28 -11.94 16.34
N PRO A 76 -7.12 -12.34 15.81
CA PRO A 76 -5.96 -11.45 15.69
C PRO A 76 -6.19 -10.26 14.77
N TRP A 77 -5.63 -9.12 15.16
CA TRP A 77 -5.71 -7.86 14.41
C TRP A 77 -4.37 -7.11 14.42
N THR A 78 -4.22 -6.17 13.51
CA THR A 78 -3.13 -5.20 13.47
C THR A 78 -3.66 -3.78 13.48
N SER A 79 -2.85 -2.85 13.97
CA SER A 79 -3.18 -1.43 14.09
C SER A 79 -3.04 -0.72 12.74
N ALA A 80 -4.15 -0.22 12.19
CA ALA A 80 -4.19 0.47 10.92
C ALA A 80 -4.38 1.98 11.08
N ASN A 81 -3.73 2.76 10.21
CA ASN A 81 -3.85 4.21 10.17
C ASN A 81 -5.23 4.63 9.61
N MET A 82 -5.85 5.62 10.26
CA MET A 82 -7.14 6.18 9.86
C MET A 82 -7.03 7.58 9.24
N VAL A 83 -5.84 8.16 9.16
CA VAL A 83 -5.64 9.48 8.54
C VAL A 83 -5.82 9.38 7.04
N GLY A 84 -6.60 10.31 6.49
CA GLY A 84 -6.85 10.45 5.06
C GLY A 84 -5.67 11.05 4.29
N LEU A 85 -5.87 11.29 3.00
CA LEU A 85 -4.86 11.86 2.11
C LEU A 85 -5.38 13.14 1.39
N ALA A 86 -6.65 13.47 1.56
CA ALA A 86 -7.29 14.58 0.86
C ALA A 86 -7.28 15.87 1.69
N THR A 87 -7.29 17.00 1.01
CA THR A 87 -7.50 18.31 1.64
C THR A 87 -8.97 18.54 1.98
N LYS A 88 -9.25 19.50 2.85
CA LYS A 88 -10.62 19.85 3.27
C LYS A 88 -11.49 20.27 2.09
N ASP A 89 -10.93 21.02 1.16
CA ASP A 89 -11.67 21.49 -0.03
C ASP A 89 -12.05 20.31 -0.97
N ALA A 90 -11.16 19.33 -1.10
CA ALA A 90 -11.42 18.16 -1.94
C ALA A 90 -12.42 17.17 -1.30
N ARG A 91 -12.38 17.02 0.02
CA ARG A 91 -13.21 16.05 0.76
C ARG A 91 -13.67 16.61 2.12
N PRO A 92 -14.57 17.61 2.14
CA PRO A 92 -15.02 18.27 3.40
C PRO A 92 -15.70 17.31 4.37
N ASN A 93 -16.39 16.29 3.88
CA ASN A 93 -17.09 15.27 4.68
C ASN A 93 -16.14 14.36 5.49
N LEU A 94 -14.85 14.34 5.18
CA LEU A 94 -13.83 13.57 5.90
C LEU A 94 -13.10 14.42 6.94
N HIS A 95 -13.41 15.73 7.06
CA HIS A 95 -12.78 16.63 7.99
C HIS A 95 -13.75 16.99 9.11
N TYR A 96 -13.60 16.30 10.23
CA TYR A 96 -14.42 16.48 11.42
C TYR A 96 -13.62 16.07 12.67
N ASP A 97 -14.01 16.62 13.81
CA ASP A 97 -13.44 16.24 15.09
C ASP A 97 -13.94 14.86 15.48
N LEU A 98 -13.00 14.01 15.92
CA LEU A 98 -13.29 12.68 16.42
C LEU A 98 -13.26 12.69 17.96
N ILE A 99 -14.41 12.44 18.55
CA ILE A 99 -14.60 12.42 19.99
C ILE A 99 -14.77 10.97 20.44
N ASN A 100 -14.02 10.54 21.45
CA ASN A 100 -14.21 9.26 22.08
C ASN A 100 -15.51 9.26 22.89
N PRO A 101 -16.48 8.39 22.59
CA PRO A 101 -17.78 8.42 23.28
C PRO A 101 -17.71 7.89 24.72
N TYR A 102 -16.60 7.25 25.11
CA TYR A 102 -16.46 6.61 26.43
C TYR A 102 -15.88 7.57 27.49
N ASP A 103 -15.02 8.50 27.09
CA ASP A 103 -14.34 9.43 28.01
C ASP A 103 -14.49 10.90 27.60
N GLY A 104 -15.08 11.17 26.42
CA GLY A 104 -15.31 12.53 25.90
C GLY A 104 -14.07 13.24 25.35
N ILE A 105 -12.92 12.56 25.27
CA ILE A 105 -11.69 13.16 24.71
C ILE A 105 -11.88 13.48 23.22
N ASN A 106 -11.63 14.73 22.86
CA ASN A 106 -11.62 15.17 21.46
C ASN A 106 -10.21 15.07 20.89
N TYR A 107 -10.03 14.20 19.91
CA TYR A 107 -8.77 13.98 19.19
C TYR A 107 -8.61 14.92 17.98
N GLY A 108 -9.56 15.82 17.77
CA GLY A 108 -9.54 16.79 16.67
C GLY A 108 -9.68 16.15 15.29
N CYS A 109 -9.29 16.94 14.28
CA CYS A 109 -9.28 16.52 12.88
C CYS A 109 -7.85 16.56 12.33
N PRO A 110 -7.34 15.49 11.73
CA PRO A 110 -6.04 15.54 11.05
C PRO A 110 -6.06 16.53 9.88
N THR A 111 -4.91 17.12 9.55
CA THR A 111 -4.76 18.06 8.43
C THR A 111 -5.27 17.50 7.09
N LYS A 112 -5.13 16.19 6.89
CA LYS A 112 -5.60 15.47 5.68
C LYS A 112 -6.94 14.76 5.90
N GLY A 113 -7.66 15.13 6.96
CA GLY A 113 -8.92 14.49 7.33
C GLY A 113 -8.78 13.01 7.71
N TRP A 114 -9.92 12.36 7.87
CA TRP A 114 -10.01 10.93 8.15
C TRP A 114 -10.19 10.14 6.84
N ARG A 115 -9.92 8.83 6.88
CA ARG A 115 -10.22 7.91 5.75
C ARG A 115 -11.69 7.59 5.62
N TYR A 116 -12.44 7.76 6.70
CA TYR A 116 -13.83 7.34 6.85
C TYR A 116 -14.72 8.55 7.06
N ASP A 117 -15.88 8.56 6.44
CA ASP A 117 -16.93 9.52 6.75
C ASP A 117 -17.55 9.28 8.14
N ARG A 118 -18.36 10.22 8.62
CA ARG A 118 -18.96 10.16 9.96
C ARG A 118 -19.78 8.88 10.20
N ASN A 119 -20.52 8.41 9.19
CA ASN A 119 -21.37 7.24 9.33
C ASN A 119 -20.52 5.96 9.45
N THR A 120 -19.53 5.83 8.59
CA THR A 120 -18.56 4.73 8.65
C THR A 120 -17.77 4.75 9.96
N MET A 121 -17.33 5.95 10.39
CA MET A 121 -16.61 6.10 11.66
C MET A 121 -17.48 5.68 12.85
N LYS A 122 -18.75 6.13 12.88
CA LYS A 122 -19.70 5.73 13.91
C LYS A 122 -19.84 4.22 13.98
N ARG A 123 -20.01 3.55 12.83
CA ARG A 123 -20.10 2.08 12.78
C ARG A 123 -18.82 1.42 13.32
N LEU A 124 -17.63 1.94 12.99
CA LEU A 124 -16.36 1.42 13.51
C LEU A 124 -16.25 1.57 15.03
N ILE A 125 -16.78 2.63 15.59
CA ILE A 125 -16.86 2.86 17.04
C ILE A 125 -17.85 1.85 17.67
N ASP A 126 -19.06 1.75 17.12
CA ASP A 126 -20.11 0.86 17.63
C ASP A 126 -19.66 -0.63 17.58
N GLU A 127 -18.84 -0.99 16.58
CA GLU A 127 -18.22 -2.31 16.43
C GLU A 127 -16.97 -2.51 17.33
N ASN A 128 -16.61 -1.56 18.17
CA ASN A 128 -15.39 -1.60 19.00
C ASN A 128 -14.12 -1.86 18.17
N ARG A 129 -14.00 -1.15 17.04
CA ARG A 129 -12.85 -1.26 16.12
C ARG A 129 -11.84 -0.15 16.26
N ILE A 130 -12.11 0.84 17.09
CA ILE A 130 -11.20 1.97 17.30
C ILE A 130 -10.30 1.69 18.49
N ILE A 131 -9.01 1.84 18.28
CA ILE A 131 -8.00 1.81 19.32
C ILE A 131 -7.81 3.26 19.76
N TRP A 132 -8.31 3.57 20.92
CA TRP A 132 -8.17 4.89 21.52
C TRP A 132 -6.80 5.00 22.20
N PRO A 133 -6.03 6.07 21.95
CA PRO A 133 -4.76 6.27 22.66
C PRO A 133 -5.00 6.77 24.09
N ASP A 134 -4.11 6.43 25.00
CA ASP A 134 -4.15 6.89 26.39
C ASP A 134 -3.91 8.41 26.53
N SER A 135 -3.22 9.01 25.54
CA SER A 135 -2.94 10.45 25.52
C SER A 135 -3.91 11.21 24.60
N PRO A 136 -4.44 12.37 25.02
CA PRO A 136 -5.27 13.23 24.17
C PRO A 136 -4.57 13.72 22.89
N THR A 137 -3.24 13.74 22.89
CA THR A 137 -2.41 14.11 21.73
C THR A 137 -2.12 12.93 20.82
N GLY A 138 -2.48 11.71 21.25
CA GLY A 138 -2.35 10.51 20.45
C GLY A 138 -3.30 10.49 19.26
N ARG A 139 -3.08 9.57 18.33
CA ARG A 139 -3.97 9.40 17.17
C ARG A 139 -4.74 8.10 17.29
N PRO A 140 -6.08 8.15 17.29
CA PRO A 140 -6.91 6.95 17.20
C PRO A 140 -6.55 6.12 15.95
N ARG A 141 -6.56 4.80 16.10
CA ARG A 141 -6.22 3.84 15.05
C ARG A 141 -7.34 2.81 14.93
N LYS A 142 -7.36 2.05 13.83
CA LYS A 142 -8.37 1.03 13.59
C LYS A 142 -7.78 -0.36 13.78
N LYS A 143 -8.52 -1.27 14.41
CA LYS A 143 -8.25 -2.71 14.36
C LYS A 143 -8.54 -3.23 12.95
N SER A 144 -7.56 -3.80 12.30
CA SER A 144 -7.69 -4.50 11.03
C SER A 144 -7.48 -5.99 11.27
N PHE A 145 -8.53 -6.77 11.16
CA PHE A 145 -8.50 -8.19 11.54
C PHE A 145 -7.86 -9.06 10.47
N LEU A 146 -7.23 -10.14 10.91
CA LEU A 146 -6.57 -11.10 10.03
C LEU A 146 -7.55 -11.75 9.04
N PHE A 147 -8.76 -12.08 9.50
CA PHE A 147 -9.81 -12.69 8.65
C PHE A 147 -10.35 -11.76 7.56
N GLU A 148 -10.13 -10.44 7.69
CA GLU A 148 -10.54 -9.45 6.67
C GLU A 148 -9.55 -9.39 5.49
N LEU A 149 -8.42 -10.06 5.57
CA LEU A 149 -7.50 -10.13 4.47
C LEU A 149 -8.14 -10.87 3.30
N SER A 150 -8.17 -10.22 2.13
CA SER A 150 -8.61 -10.91 0.91
C SER A 150 -7.63 -12.04 0.56
N ASP A 151 -8.08 -13.06 -0.16
CA ASP A 151 -7.23 -14.16 -0.64
C ASP A 151 -6.17 -13.69 -1.65
N ASN A 152 -6.28 -12.46 -2.10
CA ASN A 152 -5.33 -11.86 -3.03
C ASN A 152 -4.01 -11.52 -2.34
N LEU A 153 -2.95 -12.19 -2.73
CA LEU A 153 -1.60 -11.86 -2.28
C LEU A 153 -1.17 -10.46 -2.78
N PRO A 154 -0.34 -9.73 -2.01
CA PRO A 154 0.25 -8.48 -2.47
C PRO A 154 1.01 -8.68 -3.77
N GLY A 155 0.88 -7.75 -4.71
CA GLY A 155 1.63 -7.77 -5.97
C GLY A 155 3.12 -7.54 -5.75
N TYR A 156 3.92 -7.94 -6.75
CA TYR A 156 5.34 -7.59 -6.77
C TYR A 156 5.53 -6.11 -7.06
N SER A 157 6.60 -5.53 -6.52
CA SER A 157 7.04 -4.20 -6.93
C SER A 157 7.46 -4.20 -8.40
N SER A 158 7.12 -3.15 -9.14
CA SER A 158 7.66 -2.94 -10.48
C SER A 158 9.08 -2.39 -10.47
N VAL A 159 9.65 -2.11 -9.29
CA VAL A 159 11.03 -1.63 -9.13
C VAL A 159 11.81 -2.65 -8.31
N PHE A 160 12.87 -3.18 -8.90
CA PHE A 160 13.82 -4.09 -8.24
C PHE A 160 15.07 -3.32 -7.88
N SER A 161 15.26 -3.04 -6.60
CA SER A 161 16.48 -2.41 -6.09
C SER A 161 17.57 -3.44 -5.82
N SER A 162 18.83 -3.06 -5.98
CA SER A 162 20.01 -3.93 -5.80
C SER A 162 20.10 -4.60 -4.42
N GLY A 163 19.50 -4.00 -3.37
CA GLY A 163 19.52 -4.59 -2.02
C GLY A 163 18.61 -5.80 -1.82
N VAL A 164 17.70 -6.08 -2.78
CA VAL A 164 16.70 -7.16 -2.64
C VAL A 164 17.03 -8.37 -3.53
N TYR A 165 17.77 -8.17 -4.63
CA TYR A 165 17.96 -9.19 -5.68
C TYR A 165 19.42 -9.34 -6.14
N THR A 166 20.39 -8.85 -5.37
CA THR A 166 21.80 -9.14 -5.67
C THR A 166 22.11 -10.57 -5.30
N ASN A 167 22.44 -11.37 -6.29
CA ASN A 167 23.15 -12.64 -6.06
C ASN A 167 24.46 -12.30 -5.36
N THR A 168 24.63 -12.77 -4.14
CA THR A 168 25.91 -12.87 -3.45
C THR A 168 26.80 -13.87 -4.17
#